data_c1dab92632f61fe6a3999c29081303b6
#
_entry.id   c1dab92632f61fe6a3999c29081303b6
#
_cell.length_a   1.000
_cell.length_b   1.000
_cell.length_c   1.000
_cell.angle_alpha   90.00
_cell.angle_beta   90.00
_cell.angle_gamma   90.00
#
_symmetry.space_group_name_H-M   'P 1'
#
loop_
_entity.id
_entity.type
_entity.pdbx_description
1 polymer ?
#
loop_
_entity_poly.entity_id
_entity_poly.type
_entity_poly.pdbx_seq_one_letter_code
_entity_poly.pdbx_strand_id
1 'polypeptide(L)'
;AVGKIKFDVSEMNIDFLSFTAHKLYGPKGIGALYINNNNPKAKLAKRLFGGSQEGSIKPGTLNVPAIVGFGKAIEICSQDMAKDFDLTISLRDKFYKNIVSNLNGVSINGSMKDRLPNNLNFFVDGVRADKLMLELRDLAFSNSSACSSGSTKPSRILKAIGLTDVQALSSVRFGFGR
;
A
#
# COMPACT_ATOMS: atom_id res chain seq x y z
N ALA A 1 -4.10 3.59 1.35
CA ALA A 1 -5.40 4.26 1.41
C ALA A 1 -5.39 5.56 0.60
N VAL A 2 -4.46 6.50 0.89
CA VAL A 2 -4.35 7.78 0.15
C VAL A 2 -4.33 7.53 -1.36
N GLY A 3 -5.24 8.20 -2.08
CA GLY A 3 -5.40 8.09 -3.52
C GLY A 3 -5.97 6.76 -4.04
N LYS A 4 -6.53 5.93 -3.16
CA LYS A 4 -7.20 4.67 -3.54
C LYS A 4 -8.62 4.59 -3.03
N ILE A 5 -8.93 5.26 -1.93
CA ILE A 5 -10.27 5.37 -1.34
C ILE A 5 -10.46 6.78 -0.80
N LYS A 6 -11.69 7.23 -0.77
CA LYS A 6 -12.05 8.46 -0.05
C LYS A 6 -12.01 8.21 1.46
N PHE A 7 -11.44 9.12 2.19
CA PHE A 7 -11.52 9.17 3.64
C PHE A 7 -11.29 10.60 4.12
N ASP A 8 -11.82 10.94 5.27
CA ASP A 8 -11.62 12.22 5.93
C ASP A 8 -10.84 12.01 7.22
N VAL A 9 -9.73 12.71 7.36
CA VAL A 9 -8.85 12.58 8.54
C VAL A 9 -9.52 13.10 9.81
N SER A 10 -10.43 14.08 9.69
CA SER A 10 -11.14 14.65 10.83
C SER A 10 -12.25 13.72 11.31
N GLU A 11 -13.06 13.17 10.38
CA GLU A 11 -14.11 12.18 10.72
C GLU A 11 -13.52 10.91 11.32
N MET A 12 -12.36 10.48 10.86
CA MET A 12 -11.66 9.30 11.36
C MET A 12 -10.80 9.57 12.60
N ASN A 13 -10.77 10.79 13.12
CA ASN A 13 -9.94 11.20 14.25
C ASN A 13 -8.46 10.82 14.09
N ILE A 14 -7.91 11.04 12.89
CA ILE A 14 -6.50 10.73 12.61
C ILE A 14 -5.63 11.91 13.05
N ASP A 15 -4.72 11.68 13.98
CA ASP A 15 -3.76 12.68 14.45
C ASP A 15 -2.52 12.78 13.57
N PHE A 16 -2.05 11.65 13.03
CA PHE A 16 -0.88 11.60 12.17
C PHE A 16 -1.12 10.67 10.99
N LEU A 17 -0.79 11.14 9.77
CA LEU A 17 -0.87 10.33 8.57
C LEU A 17 0.39 10.52 7.71
N SER A 18 1.14 9.45 7.54
CA SER A 18 2.28 9.44 6.61
C SER A 18 1.92 8.77 5.29
N PHE A 19 2.33 9.37 4.19
CA PHE A 19 2.10 8.80 2.85
C PHE A 19 3.21 9.24 1.88
N THR A 20 3.30 8.56 0.74
CA THR A 20 4.41 8.71 -0.19
C THR A 20 3.92 8.88 -1.62
N ALA A 21 4.62 9.70 -2.39
CA ALA A 21 4.25 10.03 -3.76
C ALA A 21 4.25 8.82 -4.69
N HIS A 22 5.23 7.92 -4.57
CA HIS A 22 5.36 6.78 -5.49
C HIS A 22 4.23 5.75 -5.41
N LYS A 23 3.40 5.78 -4.37
CA LYS A 23 2.16 4.97 -4.28
C LYS A 23 0.95 5.65 -4.93
N LEU A 24 1.13 6.89 -5.41
CA LEU A 24 0.17 7.72 -6.12
C LEU A 24 0.62 8.02 -7.56
N TYR A 25 1.50 7.19 -8.11
CA TYR A 25 2.15 7.39 -9.42
C TYR A 25 3.03 8.65 -9.51
N GLY A 26 3.42 9.22 -8.37
CA GLY A 26 4.33 10.35 -8.26
C GLY A 26 5.80 9.94 -8.10
N PRO A 27 6.70 10.90 -7.89
CA PRO A 27 8.13 10.66 -7.79
C PRO A 27 8.51 9.77 -6.59
N LYS A 28 9.56 8.97 -6.74
CA LYS A 28 10.21 8.30 -5.61
C LYS A 28 11.02 9.31 -4.78
N GLY A 29 11.23 9.01 -3.50
CA GLY A 29 12.08 9.83 -2.62
C GLY A 29 11.37 11.02 -1.97
N ILE A 30 10.06 11.19 -2.18
CA ILE A 30 9.25 12.23 -1.53
C ILE A 30 7.99 11.64 -0.90
N GLY A 31 7.60 12.20 0.23
CA GLY A 31 6.37 11.86 0.95
C GLY A 31 5.92 13.04 1.81
N ALA A 32 4.79 12.89 2.47
CA ALA A 32 4.24 13.88 3.38
C ALA A 32 3.82 13.26 4.71
N LEU A 33 3.78 14.11 5.73
CA LEU A 33 3.23 13.82 7.03
C LEU A 33 2.13 14.85 7.34
N TYR A 34 0.92 14.38 7.52
CA TYR A 34 -0.17 15.15 8.08
C TYR A 34 -0.08 15.14 9.59
N ILE A 35 -0.30 16.28 10.22
CA ILE A 35 -0.39 16.45 11.67
C ILE A 35 -1.67 17.21 11.97
N ASN A 36 -2.50 16.68 12.84
CA ASN A 36 -3.74 17.31 13.27
C ASN A 36 -3.45 18.46 14.25
N ASN A 37 -3.37 19.66 13.75
CA ASN A 37 -3.11 20.86 14.56
C ASN A 37 -4.29 21.25 15.50
N ASN A 38 -5.48 20.69 15.26
CA ASN A 38 -6.64 20.90 16.13
C ASN A 38 -6.58 20.06 17.42
N ASN A 39 -5.75 19.03 17.46
CA ASN A 39 -5.51 18.24 18.66
C ASN A 39 -4.23 18.73 19.37
N PRO A 40 -4.35 19.42 20.53
CA PRO A 40 -3.18 19.93 21.25
C PRO A 40 -2.25 18.83 21.78
N LYS A 41 -2.72 17.57 21.82
CA LYS A 41 -1.94 16.39 22.20
C LYS A 41 -1.14 15.79 21.04
N ALA A 42 -1.49 16.12 19.81
CA ALA A 42 -0.81 15.64 18.60
C ALA A 42 0.50 16.42 18.36
N LYS A 43 1.51 16.15 19.18
CA LYS A 43 2.82 16.83 19.13
C LYS A 43 3.92 15.88 18.67
N LEU A 44 4.74 16.34 17.74
CA LEU A 44 5.96 15.64 17.34
C LEU A 44 7.18 16.21 18.09
N ALA A 45 7.95 15.33 18.70
CA ALA A 45 9.28 15.69 19.19
C ALA A 45 10.25 15.80 18.01
N LYS A 46 11.04 16.86 17.99
CA LYS A 46 12.13 17.04 17.01
C LYS A 46 13.14 15.89 17.14
N ARG A 47 13.46 15.25 16.00
CA ARG A 47 14.45 14.18 15.92
C ARG A 47 15.67 14.59 15.08
N LEU A 48 15.48 15.59 14.22
CA LEU A 48 16.55 16.17 13.38
C LEU A 48 16.73 17.64 13.75
N PHE A 49 17.95 18.08 13.80
CA PHE A 49 18.32 19.44 14.18
C PHE A 49 19.02 20.13 13.00
N GLY A 50 18.72 21.41 12.80
CA GLY A 50 19.25 22.22 11.70
C GLY A 50 18.39 23.45 11.44
N GLY A 51 18.22 23.82 10.18
CA GLY A 51 17.44 24.97 9.76
C GLY A 51 15.94 24.89 10.08
N SER A 52 15.22 25.97 9.78
CA SER A 52 13.79 26.13 10.12
C SER A 52 12.81 25.52 9.13
N GLN A 53 13.29 24.77 8.13
CA GLN A 53 12.42 24.18 7.12
C GLN A 53 11.36 23.27 7.76
N GLU A 54 10.19 23.18 7.13
CA GLU A 54 9.03 22.40 7.62
C GLU A 54 8.69 22.67 9.10
N GLY A 55 8.69 23.93 9.50
CA GLY A 55 8.46 24.31 10.91
C GLY A 55 9.50 23.77 11.88
N SER A 56 10.73 23.60 11.43
CA SER A 56 11.84 22.97 12.16
C SER A 56 11.62 21.49 12.51
N ILE A 57 10.64 20.81 11.93
CA ILE A 57 10.39 19.37 12.13
C ILE A 57 11.34 18.55 11.28
N LYS A 58 11.55 18.97 10.02
CA LYS A 58 12.47 18.33 9.08
C LYS A 58 13.38 19.37 8.44
N PRO A 59 14.55 19.67 9.04
CA PRO A 59 15.53 20.59 8.47
C PRO A 59 16.13 20.05 7.17
N GLY A 60 16.73 20.93 6.39
CA GLY A 60 17.40 20.65 5.12
C GLY A 60 16.67 21.26 3.93
N THR A 61 17.43 21.64 2.91
CA THR A 61 16.90 22.24 1.69
C THR A 61 15.83 21.34 1.06
N LEU A 62 14.71 21.94 0.67
CA LEU A 62 13.59 21.23 0.11
C LEU A 62 13.91 20.71 -1.29
N ASN A 63 13.51 19.46 -1.57
CA ASN A 63 13.56 18.89 -2.92
C ASN A 63 12.35 19.42 -3.72
N VAL A 64 12.45 20.67 -4.19
CA VAL A 64 11.36 21.38 -4.88
C VAL A 64 10.83 20.60 -6.09
N PRO A 65 11.66 20.05 -7.01
CA PRO A 65 11.16 19.27 -8.14
C PRO A 65 10.31 18.08 -7.71
N ALA A 66 10.73 17.35 -6.70
CA ALA A 66 9.96 16.21 -6.20
C ALA A 66 8.67 16.62 -5.48
N ILE A 67 8.68 17.75 -4.77
CA ILE A 67 7.48 18.33 -4.12
C ILE A 67 6.46 18.75 -5.16
N VAL A 68 6.87 19.45 -6.22
CA VAL A 68 5.99 19.85 -7.32
C VAL A 68 5.40 18.63 -8.03
N GLY A 69 6.24 17.63 -8.34
CA GLY A 69 5.79 16.36 -8.93
C GLY A 69 4.82 15.60 -8.01
N PHE A 70 5.01 15.66 -6.70
CA PHE A 70 4.09 15.06 -5.73
C PHE A 70 2.75 15.82 -5.70
N GLY A 71 2.77 17.16 -5.68
CA GLY A 71 1.56 17.97 -5.79
C GLY A 71 0.75 17.65 -7.03
N LYS A 72 1.41 17.53 -8.20
CA LYS A 72 0.73 17.13 -9.45
C LYS A 72 0.17 15.71 -9.40
N ALA A 73 0.87 14.78 -8.79
CA ALA A 73 0.36 13.42 -8.59
C ALA A 73 -0.90 13.39 -7.70
N ILE A 74 -0.96 14.21 -6.66
CA ILE A 74 -2.15 14.34 -5.79
C ILE A 74 -3.32 14.96 -6.58
N GLU A 75 -3.06 16.00 -7.36
CA GLU A 75 -4.09 16.65 -8.20
C GLU A 75 -4.73 15.65 -9.16
N ILE A 76 -3.91 14.93 -9.95
CA ILE A 76 -4.38 13.90 -10.89
C ILE A 76 -5.14 12.80 -10.13
N CYS A 77 -4.59 12.35 -9.02
CA CYS A 77 -5.21 11.32 -8.20
C CYS A 77 -6.58 11.75 -7.67
N SER A 78 -6.75 13.01 -7.28
CA SER A 78 -8.04 13.56 -6.83
C SER A 78 -9.06 13.60 -7.96
N GLN A 79 -8.64 13.98 -9.17
CA GLN A 79 -9.51 14.06 -10.35
C GLN A 79 -9.96 12.67 -10.83
N ASP A 80 -9.04 11.71 -10.87
CA ASP A 80 -9.27 10.38 -11.46
C ASP A 80 -9.70 9.32 -10.42
N MET A 81 -9.80 9.65 -9.13
CA MET A 81 -9.99 8.66 -8.05
C MET A 81 -11.17 7.72 -8.29
N ALA A 82 -12.32 8.24 -8.69
CA ALA A 82 -13.52 7.44 -8.95
C ALA A 82 -13.29 6.46 -10.12
N LYS A 83 -12.75 6.95 -11.23
CA LYS A 83 -12.42 6.16 -12.41
C LYS A 83 -11.41 5.06 -12.11
N ASP A 84 -10.35 5.40 -11.37
CA ASP A 84 -9.33 4.43 -10.97
C ASP A 84 -9.89 3.37 -10.01
N PHE A 85 -10.78 3.78 -9.11
CA PHE A 85 -11.46 2.88 -8.19
C PHE A 85 -12.28 1.84 -8.95
N ASP A 86 -13.14 2.28 -9.87
CA ASP A 86 -14.01 1.39 -10.66
C ASP A 86 -13.18 0.44 -11.55
N LEU A 87 -12.16 0.97 -12.22
CA LEU A 87 -11.25 0.17 -13.05
C LEU A 87 -10.55 -0.91 -12.22
N THR A 88 -9.95 -0.51 -11.09
CA THR A 88 -9.16 -1.45 -10.29
C THR A 88 -10.02 -2.51 -9.60
N ILE A 89 -11.24 -2.18 -9.17
CA ILE A 89 -12.22 -3.16 -8.68
C ILE A 89 -12.60 -4.14 -9.79
N SER A 90 -12.93 -3.65 -10.97
CA SER A 90 -13.31 -4.50 -12.10
C SER A 90 -12.22 -5.51 -12.45
N LEU A 91 -10.97 -5.05 -12.56
CA LEU A 91 -9.81 -5.90 -12.83
C LEU A 91 -9.56 -6.91 -11.71
N ARG A 92 -9.61 -6.45 -10.47
CA ARG A 92 -9.46 -7.28 -9.27
C ARG A 92 -10.50 -8.40 -9.21
N ASP A 93 -11.76 -8.05 -9.39
CA ASP A 93 -12.85 -9.00 -9.24
C ASP A 93 -12.90 -10.00 -10.40
N LYS A 94 -12.58 -9.55 -11.62
CA LYS A 94 -12.39 -10.45 -12.77
C LYS A 94 -11.26 -11.44 -12.50
N PHE A 95 -10.12 -10.96 -12.02
CA PHE A 95 -8.97 -11.83 -11.69
C PHE A 95 -9.33 -12.80 -10.56
N TYR A 96 -9.97 -12.33 -9.49
CA TYR A 96 -10.42 -13.15 -8.38
C TYR A 96 -11.34 -14.30 -8.86
N LYS A 97 -12.39 -13.96 -9.63
CA LYS A 97 -13.34 -14.96 -10.17
C LYS A 97 -12.63 -16.01 -11.02
N ASN A 98 -11.73 -15.58 -11.90
CA ASN A 98 -10.99 -16.51 -12.76
C ASN A 98 -10.09 -17.46 -11.96
N ILE A 99 -9.40 -16.95 -10.95
CA ILE A 99 -8.52 -17.77 -10.11
C ILE A 99 -9.34 -18.82 -9.35
N VAL A 100 -10.38 -18.42 -8.63
CA VAL A 100 -11.15 -19.35 -7.77
C VAL A 100 -12.02 -20.33 -8.57
N SER A 101 -12.38 -20.00 -9.82
CA SER A 101 -13.17 -20.90 -10.67
C SER A 101 -12.31 -21.94 -11.40
N ASN A 102 -11.02 -21.71 -11.59
CA ASN A 102 -10.16 -22.58 -12.40
C ASN A 102 -9.06 -23.28 -11.59
N LEU A 103 -8.79 -22.87 -10.36
CA LEU A 103 -7.74 -23.43 -9.53
C LEU A 103 -8.29 -23.96 -8.22
N ASN A 104 -7.96 -25.21 -7.93
CA ASN A 104 -8.22 -25.81 -6.62
C ASN A 104 -7.11 -25.42 -5.63
N GLY A 105 -7.39 -25.46 -4.32
CA GLY A 105 -6.40 -25.17 -3.27
C GLY A 105 -6.02 -23.71 -3.16
N VAL A 106 -6.78 -22.79 -3.75
CA VAL A 106 -6.56 -21.35 -3.63
C VAL A 106 -7.64 -20.72 -2.77
N SER A 107 -7.23 -19.92 -1.78
CA SER A 107 -8.15 -19.15 -0.94
C SER A 107 -7.68 -17.71 -0.76
N ILE A 108 -8.65 -16.81 -0.57
CA ILE A 108 -8.37 -15.39 -0.35
C ILE A 108 -7.97 -15.13 1.11
N ASN A 109 -6.94 -14.34 1.32
CA ASN A 109 -6.54 -13.88 2.64
C ASN A 109 -7.22 -12.55 2.97
N GLY A 110 -7.88 -12.49 4.12
CA GLY A 110 -8.61 -11.31 4.60
C GLY A 110 -9.96 -11.08 3.93
N SER A 111 -10.65 -10.00 4.33
CA SER A 111 -11.98 -9.64 3.85
C SER A 111 -11.96 -9.21 2.37
N MET A 112 -12.98 -9.59 1.60
CA MET A 112 -13.22 -9.03 0.26
C MET A 112 -13.98 -7.71 0.32
N LYS A 113 -14.75 -7.47 1.37
CA LYS A 113 -15.53 -6.25 1.57
C LYS A 113 -14.63 -5.08 2.03
N ASP A 114 -13.83 -5.34 3.08
CA ASP A 114 -12.99 -4.31 3.71
C ASP A 114 -11.56 -4.42 3.18
N ARG A 115 -11.38 -4.07 1.89
CA ARG A 115 -10.14 -4.21 1.14
C ARG A 115 -9.92 -3.02 0.23
N LEU A 116 -8.68 -2.62 0.04
CA LEU A 116 -8.34 -1.66 -1.01
C LEU A 116 -8.73 -2.19 -2.39
N PRO A 117 -9.23 -1.34 -3.29
CA PRO A 117 -9.75 -1.76 -4.60
C PRO A 117 -8.71 -2.48 -5.45
N ASN A 118 -7.45 -2.12 -5.26
CA ASN A 118 -6.33 -2.56 -6.08
C ASN A 118 -5.51 -3.71 -5.48
N ASN A 119 -6.04 -4.46 -4.51
CA ASN A 119 -5.25 -5.47 -3.79
C ASN A 119 -5.97 -6.82 -3.72
N LEU A 120 -5.26 -7.88 -4.04
CA LEU A 120 -5.62 -9.27 -3.69
C LEU A 120 -4.44 -9.95 -3.02
N ASN A 121 -4.74 -10.83 -2.08
CA ASN A 121 -3.76 -11.70 -1.47
C ASN A 121 -4.34 -13.11 -1.36
N PHE A 122 -3.69 -14.09 -2.00
CA PHE A 122 -4.12 -15.48 -2.03
C PHE A 122 -3.16 -16.36 -1.26
N PHE A 123 -3.69 -17.30 -0.52
CA PHE A 123 -2.98 -18.50 -0.12
C PHE A 123 -3.14 -19.56 -1.21
N VAL A 124 -2.04 -20.22 -1.57
CA VAL A 124 -1.99 -21.31 -2.56
C VAL A 124 -1.48 -22.56 -1.86
N ASP A 125 -2.34 -23.55 -1.70
CA ASP A 125 -2.00 -24.78 -0.98
C ASP A 125 -0.91 -25.58 -1.69
N GLY A 126 0.03 -26.12 -0.90
CA GLY A 126 1.14 -26.92 -1.40
C GLY A 126 2.20 -26.18 -2.22
N VAL A 127 2.06 -24.86 -2.47
CA VAL A 127 3.00 -24.09 -3.29
C VAL A 127 3.61 -22.93 -2.51
N ARG A 128 4.93 -22.93 -2.37
CA ARG A 128 5.64 -21.78 -1.79
C ARG A 128 5.68 -20.59 -2.77
N ALA A 129 5.38 -19.41 -2.24
CA ALA A 129 5.30 -18.19 -3.03
C ALA A 129 6.64 -17.79 -3.70
N ASP A 130 7.78 -18.07 -3.05
CA ASP A 130 9.11 -17.83 -3.62
C ASP A 130 9.38 -18.70 -4.86
N LYS A 131 8.99 -19.97 -4.83
CA LYS A 131 9.08 -20.86 -5.99
C LYS A 131 8.15 -20.39 -7.11
N LEU A 132 6.91 -20.06 -6.78
CA LEU A 132 5.95 -19.56 -7.77
C LEU A 132 6.45 -18.28 -8.49
N MET A 133 7.14 -17.39 -7.76
CA MET A 133 7.75 -16.19 -8.35
C MET A 133 8.89 -16.52 -9.33
N LEU A 134 9.60 -17.62 -9.13
CA LEU A 134 10.66 -18.07 -10.04
C LEU A 134 10.09 -18.69 -11.32
N GLU A 135 8.95 -19.36 -11.21
CA GLU A 135 8.30 -20.00 -12.36
C GLU A 135 7.50 -18.99 -13.22
N LEU A 136 6.86 -18.01 -12.58
CA LEU A 136 6.01 -17.02 -13.24
C LEU A 136 6.73 -15.67 -13.42
N ARG A 137 7.88 -15.67 -14.09
CA ARG A 137 8.75 -14.48 -14.23
C ARG A 137 8.12 -13.34 -15.02
N ASP A 138 7.16 -13.64 -15.87
CA ASP A 138 6.43 -12.65 -16.70
C ASP A 138 5.31 -11.94 -15.92
N LEU A 139 5.02 -12.36 -14.68
CA LEU A 139 4.02 -11.76 -13.83
C LEU A 139 4.64 -10.99 -12.67
N ALA A 140 4.28 -9.71 -12.55
CA ALA A 140 4.69 -8.86 -11.44
C ALA A 140 3.77 -9.05 -10.23
N PHE A 141 4.16 -9.87 -9.28
CA PHE A 141 3.47 -10.05 -7.99
C PHE A 141 4.49 -10.16 -6.84
N SER A 142 4.03 -10.26 -5.62
CA SER A 142 4.89 -10.30 -4.43
C SER A 142 4.50 -11.44 -3.50
N ASN A 143 5.47 -12.06 -2.86
CA ASN A 143 5.24 -13.11 -1.85
C ASN A 143 4.86 -12.55 -0.46
N SER A 144 5.00 -11.24 -0.24
CA SER A 144 4.81 -10.66 1.10
C SER A 144 4.70 -9.12 1.02
N SER A 145 5.11 -8.42 2.08
CA SER A 145 5.32 -6.98 2.02
C SER A 145 6.57 -6.67 1.19
N ALA A 146 6.51 -5.67 0.33
CA ALA A 146 7.63 -5.27 -0.54
C ALA A 146 8.92 -4.95 0.23
N CYS A 147 8.78 -4.46 1.48
CA CYS A 147 9.93 -4.11 2.34
C CYS A 147 10.66 -5.32 2.93
N SER A 148 10.12 -6.51 2.81
CA SER A 148 10.73 -7.77 3.28
C SER A 148 10.94 -8.78 2.15
N SER A 149 11.00 -8.32 0.91
CA SER A 149 11.11 -9.17 -0.29
C SER A 149 12.38 -10.02 -0.36
N GLY A 150 13.40 -9.74 0.44
CA GLY A 150 14.58 -10.61 0.62
C GLY A 150 14.52 -11.55 1.83
N SER A 151 13.43 -11.53 2.61
CA SER A 151 13.29 -12.33 3.83
C SER A 151 12.58 -13.64 3.55
N THR A 152 13.17 -14.75 3.99
CA THR A 152 12.54 -16.08 4.03
C THR A 152 11.51 -16.22 5.17
N LYS A 153 11.31 -15.14 5.97
CA LYS A 153 10.38 -15.15 7.11
C LYS A 153 8.95 -14.92 6.68
N PRO A 154 7.97 -15.54 7.34
CA PRO A 154 6.55 -15.34 7.05
C PRO A 154 6.12 -13.90 7.33
N SER A 155 5.15 -13.41 6.57
CA SER A 155 4.61 -12.07 6.73
C SER A 155 3.94 -11.89 8.09
N ARG A 156 4.42 -10.93 8.89
CA ARG A 156 3.80 -10.58 10.17
C ARG A 156 2.36 -10.11 10.03
N ILE A 157 2.01 -9.48 8.90
CA ILE A 157 0.64 -9.03 8.62
C ILE A 157 -0.28 -10.24 8.42
N LEU A 158 0.14 -11.22 7.61
CA LEU A 158 -0.64 -12.43 7.39
C LEU A 158 -0.81 -13.25 8.66
N LYS A 159 0.22 -13.33 9.49
CA LYS A 159 0.12 -13.95 10.82
C LYS A 159 -0.84 -13.22 11.73
N ALA A 160 -0.84 -11.89 11.72
CA ALA A 160 -1.74 -11.08 12.54
C ALA A 160 -3.24 -11.25 12.16
N ILE A 161 -3.52 -11.65 10.92
CA ILE A 161 -4.89 -12.00 10.49
C ILE A 161 -5.18 -13.51 10.59
N GLY A 162 -4.34 -14.28 11.30
CA GLY A 162 -4.61 -15.66 11.70
C GLY A 162 -3.96 -16.75 10.84
N LEU A 163 -3.14 -16.41 9.84
CA LEU A 163 -2.47 -17.43 9.03
C LEU A 163 -1.30 -18.09 9.79
N THR A 164 -1.12 -19.38 9.56
CA THR A 164 0.08 -20.12 10.00
C THR A 164 1.32 -19.66 9.21
N ASP A 165 2.50 -20.01 9.66
CA ASP A 165 3.75 -19.72 8.95
C ASP A 165 3.76 -20.34 7.54
N VAL A 166 3.30 -21.58 7.41
CA VAL A 166 3.19 -22.28 6.12
C VAL A 166 2.26 -21.52 5.17
N GLN A 167 1.07 -21.17 5.64
CA GLN A 167 0.11 -20.41 4.84
C GLN A 167 0.66 -19.04 4.43
N ALA A 168 1.33 -18.33 5.35
CA ALA A 168 1.92 -17.04 5.05
C ALA A 168 3.06 -17.12 4.02
N LEU A 169 3.87 -18.19 4.05
CA LEU A 169 4.94 -18.46 3.07
C LEU A 169 4.41 -18.94 1.71
N SER A 170 3.19 -19.47 1.68
CA SER A 170 2.47 -19.90 0.47
C SER A 170 1.45 -18.86 0.00
N SER A 171 1.61 -17.61 0.42
CA SER A 171 0.70 -16.52 0.05
C SER A 171 1.35 -15.54 -0.91
N VAL A 172 0.58 -15.14 -1.93
CA VAL A 172 0.98 -14.20 -2.97
C VAL A 172 0.06 -12.99 -3.01
N ARG A 173 0.64 -11.81 -3.28
CA ARG A 173 -0.10 -10.56 -3.36
C ARG A 173 -0.02 -9.97 -4.76
N PHE A 174 -1.18 -9.69 -5.32
CA PHE A 174 -1.35 -8.96 -6.58
C PHE A 174 -1.77 -7.52 -6.32
N GLY A 175 -1.22 -6.61 -7.11
CA GLY A 175 -1.61 -5.20 -7.11
C GLY A 175 -2.07 -4.81 -8.51
N PHE A 176 -3.20 -4.12 -8.57
CA PHE A 176 -3.78 -3.62 -9.82
C PHE A 176 -3.56 -2.12 -9.93
N GLY A 177 -3.37 -1.63 -11.13
CA GLY A 177 -3.15 -0.21 -11.40
C GLY A 177 -3.81 0.24 -12.70
N ARG A 178 -3.51 1.47 -13.08
CA ARG A 178 -3.90 2.05 -14.38
C ARG A 178 -3.32 1.28 -15.53
#